data_4d4399dc94eee639a9d818db796fc51b
#
_entry.id   4d4399dc94eee639a9d818db796fc51b
#
_cell.length_a   1.000
_cell.length_b   1.000
_cell.length_c   1.000
_cell.angle_alpha   90.00
_cell.angle_beta   90.00
_cell.angle_gamma   90.00
#
_symmetry.space_group_name_H-M   'P 1'
#
loop_
_entity.id
_entity.type
_entity.pdbx_description
1 polymer ?
#
loop_
_entity_poly.entity_id
_entity_poly.type
_entity_poly.pdbx_seq_one_letter_code
_entity_poly.pdbx_strand_id
1 'polypeptide(L)'
;MKLYRSILAVALMATALTAWCQDDIKNTEFNPVTTGVTSLNITPDARGASMGDLGAATEADANSQFWNPSKYAFAYSRAGVSLSYTPWLRKIVNDIYLANLAGYYKIGSNDNQAVSASLRYFSLGEVTATDGDGATLSVINPFEMAVDLGYSRKLSEKFSMGVALRYILSDLGANTMNVNESSSASAFAADLSGYYTTFPVIGRNECQWSLGFNVSNIGSKVSYNGGNDPAYLPANLRLGTAFTFPLADYNNLTISLDANKMLVPAKPRLEDFDGDNMAYEDALQVWKDKSSISGIFDSFSDNFAKRITYSIGAEYAYNQQFFVRGGYYYESKYAGNRQYFGMGAGFSLNVIKIDASYMIATAQNSPLDQTLRFTLSFDMDGIKGLLGRD
;
A
#
# COMPACT_ATOMS: atom_id res chain seq x y z
N MET A 1 -20.55 32.12 9.56
CA MET A 1 -21.34 31.20 10.41
C MET A 1 -21.51 29.78 9.82
N LYS A 2 -21.65 29.58 8.52
CA LYS A 2 -21.79 28.20 7.93
C LYS A 2 -20.48 27.39 7.95
N LEU A 3 -19.31 28.03 7.80
CA LEU A 3 -18.01 27.38 7.84
C LEU A 3 -17.69 26.77 9.22
N TYR A 4 -18.02 27.47 10.30
CA TYR A 4 -17.85 26.96 11.69
C TYR A 4 -18.70 25.74 11.99
N ARG A 5 -19.90 25.62 11.39
CA ARG A 5 -20.76 24.45 11.56
C ARG A 5 -20.21 23.20 10.85
N SER A 6 -19.54 23.38 9.70
CA SER A 6 -18.92 22.27 8.97
C SER A 6 -17.65 21.78 9.65
N ILE A 7 -16.83 22.69 10.21
CA ILE A 7 -15.64 22.32 11.01
C ILE A 7 -16.05 21.62 12.31
N LEU A 8 -17.12 22.09 12.94
CA LEU A 8 -17.65 21.46 14.16
C LEU A 8 -18.22 20.06 13.90
N ALA A 9 -18.83 19.82 12.73
CA ALA A 9 -19.33 18.50 12.32
C ALA A 9 -18.17 17.52 12.06
N VAL A 10 -17.08 17.97 11.44
CA VAL A 10 -15.87 17.14 11.24
C VAL A 10 -15.19 16.85 12.57
N ALA A 11 -15.10 17.81 13.48
CA ALA A 11 -14.55 17.62 14.82
C ALA A 11 -15.42 16.66 15.66
N LEU A 12 -16.75 16.74 15.55
CA LEU A 12 -17.69 15.83 16.22
C LEU A 12 -17.64 14.40 15.65
N MET A 13 -17.39 14.21 14.34
CA MET A 13 -17.12 12.89 13.76
C MET A 13 -15.79 12.31 14.24
N ALA A 14 -14.76 13.13 14.39
CA ALA A 14 -13.46 12.70 14.92
C ALA A 14 -13.57 12.27 16.39
N THR A 15 -14.37 12.95 17.22
CA THR A 15 -14.62 12.57 18.62
C THR A 15 -15.52 11.34 18.78
N ALA A 16 -16.44 11.11 17.84
CA ALA A 16 -17.25 9.89 17.82
C ALA A 16 -16.41 8.64 17.50
N LEU A 17 -15.37 8.76 16.67
CA LEU A 17 -14.45 7.68 16.38
C LEU A 17 -13.57 7.31 17.60
N THR A 18 -13.24 8.26 18.48
CA THR A 18 -12.47 7.99 19.70
C THR A 18 -13.30 7.34 20.82
N ALA A 19 -14.63 7.56 20.84
CA ALA A 19 -15.52 6.98 21.86
C ALA A 19 -15.75 5.47 21.66
N TRP A 20 -15.51 4.93 20.47
CA TRP A 20 -15.60 3.48 20.19
C TRP A 20 -14.30 2.71 20.46
N CYS A 21 -13.26 3.40 20.90
CA CYS A 21 -11.91 2.82 21.14
C CYS A 21 -11.64 2.54 22.63
N GLN A 22 -12.63 2.68 23.51
CA GLN A 22 -12.52 2.29 24.93
C GLN A 22 -13.12 0.90 25.16
N ASP A 23 -12.58 -0.11 24.49
CA ASP A 23 -12.80 -1.49 24.90
C ASP A 23 -11.75 -1.92 25.91
N ASP A 24 -12.21 -2.56 26.97
CA ASP A 24 -11.49 -3.02 28.14
C ASP A 24 -10.13 -3.66 27.83
N ILE A 25 -9.10 -3.22 28.56
CA ILE A 25 -7.70 -3.66 28.48
C ILE A 25 -7.50 -5.13 28.95
N LYS A 26 -8.57 -5.86 29.24
CA LYS A 26 -8.51 -7.27 29.62
C LYS A 26 -8.70 -8.17 28.40
N ASN A 27 -7.60 -8.83 27.97
CA ASN A 27 -7.52 -9.82 26.89
C ASN A 27 -7.70 -9.26 25.45
N THR A 28 -6.85 -8.33 25.05
CA THR A 28 -6.71 -8.07 23.61
C THR A 28 -5.90 -9.21 23.01
N GLU A 29 -6.58 -10.24 22.53
CA GLU A 29 -5.97 -11.33 21.79
C GLU A 29 -5.23 -10.77 20.59
N PHE A 30 -3.91 -10.84 20.59
CA PHE A 30 -3.08 -10.46 19.43
C PHE A 30 -3.14 -11.58 18.40
N ASN A 31 -3.71 -11.30 17.24
CA ASN A 31 -3.85 -12.26 16.15
C ASN A 31 -3.68 -11.59 14.78
N PRO A 32 -2.46 -11.18 14.42
CA PRO A 32 -2.19 -10.59 13.11
C PRO A 32 -2.35 -11.62 12.00
N VAL A 33 -2.75 -11.17 10.82
CA VAL A 33 -2.80 -11.99 9.62
C VAL A 33 -1.38 -12.24 9.12
N THR A 34 -1.03 -13.50 8.89
CA THR A 34 0.28 -13.90 8.36
C THR A 34 0.16 -14.18 6.86
N THR A 35 1.06 -13.61 6.06
CA THR A 35 1.11 -13.77 4.60
C THR A 35 2.52 -14.04 4.12
N GLY A 36 2.65 -14.68 2.97
CA GLY A 36 3.90 -14.70 2.23
C GLY A 36 4.13 -13.36 1.48
N VAL A 37 5.35 -13.11 1.04
CA VAL A 37 5.76 -11.94 0.23
C VAL A 37 5.24 -10.62 0.82
N THR A 38 5.60 -10.38 2.05
CA THR A 38 5.08 -9.25 2.85
C THR A 38 5.44 -7.87 2.28
N SER A 39 6.49 -7.79 1.45
CA SER A 39 6.90 -6.56 0.78
C SER A 39 5.82 -5.96 -0.10
N LEU A 40 4.87 -6.77 -0.59
CA LEU A 40 3.75 -6.30 -1.41
C LEU A 40 2.82 -5.31 -0.69
N ASN A 41 2.84 -5.31 0.65
CA ASN A 41 2.07 -4.36 1.47
C ASN A 41 2.86 -3.11 1.89
N ILE A 42 4.16 -3.05 1.61
CA ILE A 42 4.97 -1.89 1.97
C ILE A 42 4.68 -0.77 0.99
N THR A 43 4.29 0.39 1.49
CA THR A 43 4.08 1.61 0.69
C THR A 43 5.36 2.00 -0.05
N PRO A 44 5.34 2.12 -1.39
CA PRO A 44 6.57 2.37 -2.14
C PRO A 44 6.95 3.84 -2.20
N ASP A 45 5.97 4.75 -2.25
CA ASP A 45 6.20 6.17 -2.57
C ASP A 45 6.10 7.09 -1.37
N ALA A 46 6.82 8.21 -1.43
CA ALA A 46 6.88 9.19 -0.37
C ALA A 46 5.56 9.98 -0.21
N ARG A 47 4.78 10.22 -1.30
CA ARG A 47 3.53 10.95 -1.24
C ARG A 47 2.50 10.19 -0.39
N GLY A 48 2.19 8.95 -0.73
CA GLY A 48 1.22 8.15 0.01
C GLY A 48 1.66 7.88 1.44
N ALA A 49 2.95 7.60 1.65
CA ALA A 49 3.52 7.37 2.98
C ALA A 49 3.43 8.60 3.90
N SER A 50 3.64 9.80 3.36
CA SER A 50 3.54 11.04 4.14
C SER A 50 2.12 11.34 4.62
N MET A 51 1.10 10.77 3.97
CA MET A 51 -0.31 10.91 4.31
C MET A 51 -0.85 9.72 5.13
N GLY A 52 0.02 8.92 5.77
CA GLY A 52 -0.41 7.79 6.58
C GLY A 52 -0.72 6.53 5.77
N ASP A 53 0.02 6.27 4.70
CA ASP A 53 -0.13 5.11 3.81
C ASP A 53 -1.52 5.04 3.15
N LEU A 54 -1.91 6.13 2.47
CA LEU A 54 -3.16 6.23 1.71
C LEU A 54 -2.95 6.67 0.27
N GLY A 55 -3.89 6.33 -0.60
CA GLY A 55 -3.78 6.69 -2.01
C GLY A 55 -4.88 6.14 -2.91
N ALA A 56 -5.92 5.48 -2.37
CA ALA A 56 -6.99 4.87 -3.18
C ALA A 56 -7.75 5.90 -4.02
N ALA A 57 -8.00 7.08 -3.44
CA ALA A 57 -8.81 8.13 -4.06
C ALA A 57 -8.07 9.45 -4.29
N THR A 58 -6.78 9.55 -3.94
CA THR A 58 -5.97 10.73 -4.26
C THR A 58 -5.86 10.92 -5.76
N GLU A 59 -5.53 12.13 -6.18
CA GLU A 59 -5.27 12.45 -7.58
C GLU A 59 -4.22 11.50 -8.20
N ALA A 60 -4.38 11.19 -9.49
CA ALA A 60 -3.49 10.29 -10.21
C ALA A 60 -2.06 10.84 -10.26
N ASP A 61 -1.10 9.97 -10.02
CA ASP A 61 0.34 10.22 -10.18
C ASP A 61 1.04 8.96 -10.72
N ALA A 62 2.34 9.03 -10.98
CA ALA A 62 3.10 7.92 -11.54
C ALA A 62 3.15 6.68 -10.62
N ASN A 63 2.85 6.82 -9.31
CA ASN A 63 2.82 5.72 -8.33
C ASN A 63 1.44 5.09 -8.15
N SER A 64 0.44 5.50 -8.92
CA SER A 64 -0.94 5.01 -8.80
C SER A 64 -1.09 3.50 -9.04
N GLN A 65 -0.09 2.84 -9.65
CA GLN A 65 -0.07 1.39 -9.84
C GLN A 65 -0.26 0.61 -8.52
N PHE A 66 0.37 1.03 -7.45
CA PHE A 66 0.25 0.39 -6.14
C PHE A 66 -1.09 0.70 -5.45
N TRP A 67 -1.56 1.93 -5.60
CA TRP A 67 -2.72 2.42 -4.86
C TRP A 67 -4.05 2.08 -5.51
N ASN A 68 -4.16 2.42 -6.79
CA ASN A 68 -5.37 2.26 -7.60
C ASN A 68 -5.04 2.53 -9.07
N PRO A 69 -4.77 1.51 -9.88
CA PRO A 69 -4.40 1.66 -11.29
C PRO A 69 -5.45 2.38 -12.14
N SER A 70 -6.75 2.31 -11.76
CA SER A 70 -7.83 2.96 -12.53
C SER A 70 -7.69 4.48 -12.59
N LYS A 71 -6.95 5.10 -11.65
CA LYS A 71 -6.69 6.54 -11.63
C LYS A 71 -5.95 7.03 -12.88
N TYR A 72 -5.10 6.20 -13.48
CA TYR A 72 -4.32 6.60 -14.66
C TYR A 72 -5.16 7.07 -15.84
N ALA A 73 -6.38 6.57 -15.98
CA ALA A 73 -7.30 7.06 -17.00
C ALA A 73 -7.67 8.54 -16.81
N PHE A 74 -7.51 9.08 -15.58
CA PHE A 74 -7.75 10.48 -15.24
C PHE A 74 -6.46 11.29 -15.03
N ALA A 75 -5.28 10.70 -15.26
CA ALA A 75 -4.02 11.43 -15.14
C ALA A 75 -3.99 12.65 -16.07
N TYR A 76 -3.43 13.75 -15.61
CA TYR A 76 -3.31 14.99 -16.41
C TYR A 76 -2.33 14.79 -17.55
N SER A 77 -1.14 14.29 -17.24
CA SER A 77 -0.12 14.04 -18.24
C SER A 77 -0.40 12.78 -19.03
N ARG A 78 0.04 12.76 -20.27
CA ARG A 78 -0.07 11.59 -21.16
C ARG A 78 0.80 10.43 -20.70
N ALA A 79 1.94 10.71 -20.09
CA ALA A 79 2.83 9.70 -19.55
C ALA A 79 3.59 10.23 -18.32
N GLY A 80 3.92 9.32 -17.41
CA GLY A 80 4.73 9.63 -16.24
C GLY A 80 5.50 8.38 -15.78
N VAL A 81 6.67 8.63 -15.18
CA VAL A 81 7.54 7.59 -14.60
C VAL A 81 7.98 8.06 -13.23
N SER A 82 8.09 7.15 -12.28
CA SER A 82 8.63 7.42 -10.95
C SER A 82 9.60 6.33 -10.49
N LEU A 83 10.60 6.75 -9.74
CA LEU A 83 11.53 5.88 -9.01
C LEU A 83 11.43 6.23 -7.53
N SER A 84 11.16 5.23 -6.71
CA SER A 84 11.10 5.38 -5.25
C SER A 84 12.13 4.50 -4.59
N TYR A 85 12.72 4.99 -3.49
CA TYR A 85 13.68 4.27 -2.69
C TYR A 85 13.35 4.46 -1.20
N THR A 86 13.29 3.35 -0.47
CA THR A 86 12.99 3.30 0.95
C THR A 86 14.01 2.42 1.67
N PRO A 87 14.97 2.98 2.40
CA PRO A 87 15.75 2.21 3.37
C PRO A 87 14.78 1.65 4.42
N TRP A 88 14.75 0.33 4.57
CA TRP A 88 13.80 -0.34 5.44
C TRP A 88 14.49 -0.83 6.71
N LEU A 89 13.83 -0.71 7.87
CA LEU A 89 14.36 -1.16 9.16
C LEU A 89 15.78 -0.62 9.51
N ARG A 90 16.14 0.58 9.04
CA ARG A 90 17.49 1.13 9.12
C ARG A 90 18.06 1.21 10.54
N LYS A 91 17.19 1.24 11.57
CA LYS A 91 17.61 1.18 12.98
C LYS A 91 18.21 -0.17 13.39
N ILE A 92 17.90 -1.22 12.65
CA ILE A 92 18.30 -2.61 12.96
C ILE A 92 19.37 -3.06 12.00
N VAL A 93 19.15 -2.86 10.68
CA VAL A 93 20.01 -3.35 9.60
C VAL A 93 20.11 -2.29 8.50
N ASN A 94 21.27 -2.14 7.86
CA ASN A 94 21.53 -1.06 6.91
C ASN A 94 21.35 -1.45 5.43
N ASP A 95 21.20 -2.73 5.13
CA ASP A 95 21.18 -3.31 3.78
C ASP A 95 19.81 -3.79 3.31
N ILE A 96 18.75 -3.59 4.14
CA ILE A 96 17.38 -3.86 3.76
C ILE A 96 16.79 -2.59 3.12
N TYR A 97 16.24 -2.73 1.91
CA TYR A 97 15.61 -1.62 1.20
C TYR A 97 14.53 -2.08 0.22
N LEU A 98 13.60 -1.18 -0.05
CA LEU A 98 12.62 -1.29 -1.11
C LEU A 98 12.93 -0.28 -2.21
N ALA A 99 13.08 -0.76 -3.44
CA ALA A 99 13.12 0.06 -4.64
C ALA A 99 11.86 -0.20 -5.48
N ASN A 100 11.26 0.85 -6.03
CA ASN A 100 10.06 0.73 -6.86
C ASN A 100 10.16 1.67 -8.05
N LEU A 101 10.04 1.11 -9.26
CA LEU A 101 9.90 1.84 -10.51
C LEU A 101 8.47 1.66 -10.99
N ALA A 102 7.77 2.75 -11.29
CA ALA A 102 6.41 2.70 -11.80
C ALA A 102 6.22 3.73 -12.92
N GLY A 103 5.30 3.43 -13.84
CA GLY A 103 4.98 4.36 -14.90
C GLY A 103 3.71 4.01 -15.62
N TYR A 104 3.20 4.97 -16.39
CA TYR A 104 2.01 4.82 -17.20
C TYR A 104 2.13 5.59 -18.52
N TYR A 105 1.32 5.16 -19.47
CA TYR A 105 1.15 5.84 -20.75
C TYR A 105 -0.33 5.81 -21.15
N LYS A 106 -0.92 7.00 -21.44
CA LYS A 106 -2.29 7.11 -21.93
C LYS A 106 -2.33 6.78 -23.43
N ILE A 107 -3.30 5.98 -23.80
CA ILE A 107 -3.49 5.46 -25.16
C ILE A 107 -4.86 5.85 -25.70
N GLY A 108 -4.98 5.82 -27.02
CA GLY A 108 -6.21 6.18 -27.73
C GLY A 108 -6.28 7.67 -28.10
N SER A 109 -7.15 8.00 -29.04
CA SER A 109 -7.31 9.36 -29.55
C SER A 109 -7.92 10.34 -28.55
N ASN A 110 -8.66 9.82 -27.55
CA ASN A 110 -9.38 10.62 -26.56
C ASN A 110 -8.75 10.54 -25.16
N ASP A 111 -7.54 10.00 -25.03
CA ASP A 111 -6.82 9.85 -23.74
C ASP A 111 -7.67 9.24 -22.61
N ASN A 112 -8.62 8.36 -22.98
CA ASN A 112 -9.54 7.74 -22.04
C ASN A 112 -9.09 6.36 -21.55
N GLN A 113 -7.92 5.91 -21.97
CA GLN A 113 -7.32 4.63 -21.59
C GLN A 113 -5.87 4.85 -21.19
N ALA A 114 -5.34 4.00 -20.33
CA ALA A 114 -3.93 3.98 -19.99
C ALA A 114 -3.43 2.54 -19.81
N VAL A 115 -2.19 2.32 -20.23
CA VAL A 115 -1.39 1.15 -19.86
C VAL A 115 -0.39 1.59 -18.81
N SER A 116 -0.03 0.68 -17.90
CA SER A 116 0.90 0.96 -16.82
C SER A 116 1.76 -0.26 -16.53
N ALA A 117 2.91 -0.01 -15.93
CA ALA A 117 3.80 -1.06 -15.46
C ALA A 117 4.51 -0.62 -14.18
N SER A 118 4.86 -1.58 -13.34
CA SER A 118 5.78 -1.35 -12.23
C SER A 118 6.71 -2.53 -12.01
N LEU A 119 7.87 -2.22 -11.44
CA LEU A 119 8.86 -3.17 -10.96
C LEU A 119 9.16 -2.81 -9.50
N ARG A 120 8.92 -3.75 -8.62
CA ARG A 120 9.24 -3.67 -7.20
C ARG A 120 10.35 -4.66 -6.89
N TYR A 121 11.34 -4.20 -6.15
CA TYR A 121 12.44 -5.02 -5.64
C TYR A 121 12.66 -4.73 -4.16
N PHE A 122 12.58 -5.76 -3.34
CA PHE A 122 12.80 -5.68 -1.90
C PHE A 122 13.99 -6.55 -1.53
N SER A 123 15.08 -5.94 -1.12
CA SER A 123 16.24 -6.63 -0.54
C SER A 123 15.98 -6.90 0.93
N LEU A 124 16.17 -8.14 1.35
CA LEU A 124 16.09 -8.55 2.76
C LEU A 124 17.46 -8.47 3.47
N GLY A 125 18.47 -7.93 2.76
CA GLY A 125 19.82 -7.80 3.28
C GLY A 125 20.66 -9.07 3.09
N GLU A 126 21.89 -9.02 3.59
CA GLU A 126 22.82 -10.14 3.56
C GLU A 126 22.63 -10.99 4.83
N VAL A 127 22.48 -12.30 4.64
CA VAL A 127 22.38 -13.27 5.72
C VAL A 127 23.56 -14.22 5.66
N THR A 128 24.38 -14.24 6.70
CA THR A 128 25.51 -15.16 6.85
C THR A 128 25.05 -16.40 7.59
N ALA A 129 25.04 -17.57 6.92
CA ALA A 129 24.83 -18.85 7.58
C ALA A 129 26.13 -19.34 8.22
N THR A 130 26.04 -19.74 9.49
CA THR A 130 27.18 -20.28 10.25
C THR A 130 26.88 -21.69 10.73
N ASP A 131 27.92 -22.51 10.92
CA ASP A 131 27.81 -23.80 11.58
C ASP A 131 27.71 -23.66 13.12
N GLY A 132 27.61 -24.81 13.83
CA GLY A 132 27.55 -24.85 15.29
C GLY A 132 28.78 -24.31 16.00
N ASP A 133 29.91 -24.22 15.32
CA ASP A 133 31.20 -23.69 15.83
C ASP A 133 31.42 -22.22 15.43
N GLY A 134 30.45 -21.61 14.72
CA GLY A 134 30.50 -20.22 14.30
C GLY A 134 31.29 -19.95 13.00
N ALA A 135 31.73 -21.00 12.29
CA ALA A 135 32.36 -20.84 10.98
C ALA A 135 31.33 -20.51 9.91
N THR A 136 31.64 -19.57 9.01
CA THR A 136 30.78 -19.17 7.91
C THR A 136 30.62 -20.30 6.90
N LEU A 137 29.38 -20.78 6.72
CA LEU A 137 29.05 -21.78 5.71
C LEU A 137 28.74 -21.15 4.36
N SER A 138 27.93 -20.10 4.34
CA SER A 138 27.58 -19.38 3.12
C SER A 138 27.06 -17.98 3.43
N VAL A 139 27.06 -17.14 2.40
CA VAL A 139 26.43 -15.82 2.42
C VAL A 139 25.31 -15.84 1.39
N ILE A 140 24.10 -15.48 1.81
CA ILE A 140 22.90 -15.44 0.96
C ILE A 140 22.32 -14.03 0.94
N ASN A 141 21.71 -13.64 -0.18
CA ASN A 141 21.09 -12.34 -0.37
C ASN A 141 19.62 -12.53 -0.75
N PRO A 142 18.73 -12.77 0.24
CA PRO A 142 17.32 -13.00 -0.03
C PRO A 142 16.65 -11.73 -0.55
N PHE A 143 15.68 -11.92 -1.46
CA PHE A 143 14.92 -10.81 -2.03
C PHE A 143 13.49 -11.21 -2.41
N GLU A 144 12.63 -10.21 -2.52
CA GLU A 144 11.30 -10.34 -3.11
C GLU A 144 11.19 -9.36 -4.28
N MET A 145 10.61 -9.81 -5.39
CA MET A 145 10.41 -9.00 -6.59
C MET A 145 8.99 -9.17 -7.12
N ALA A 146 8.41 -8.08 -7.62
CA ALA A 146 7.14 -8.13 -8.33
C ALA A 146 7.18 -7.25 -9.58
N VAL A 147 6.61 -7.77 -10.67
CA VAL A 147 6.42 -7.05 -11.93
C VAL A 147 4.93 -6.97 -12.21
N ASP A 148 4.43 -5.76 -12.43
CA ASP A 148 3.04 -5.49 -12.70
C ASP A 148 2.85 -4.94 -14.11
N LEU A 149 1.76 -5.36 -14.76
CA LEU A 149 1.24 -4.75 -15.98
C LEU A 149 -0.22 -4.38 -15.76
N GLY A 150 -0.57 -3.14 -16.01
CA GLY A 150 -1.90 -2.61 -15.78
C GLY A 150 -2.55 -2.04 -17.03
N TYR A 151 -3.88 -2.08 -17.05
CA TYR A 151 -4.72 -1.40 -18.02
C TYR A 151 -5.88 -0.74 -17.32
N SER A 152 -6.17 0.50 -17.68
CA SER A 152 -7.29 1.26 -17.14
C SER A 152 -8.04 2.00 -18.23
N ARG A 153 -9.36 2.20 -18.01
CA ARG A 153 -10.23 2.86 -18.98
C ARG A 153 -11.32 3.68 -18.28
N LYS A 154 -11.56 4.89 -18.77
CA LYS A 154 -12.78 5.64 -18.45
C LYS A 154 -13.98 4.93 -19.04
N LEU A 155 -14.94 4.58 -18.20
CA LEU A 155 -16.25 4.03 -18.60
C LEU A 155 -17.29 5.15 -18.72
N SER A 156 -17.05 6.27 -18.03
CA SER A 156 -17.81 7.50 -18.19
C SER A 156 -16.90 8.71 -17.92
N GLU A 157 -17.43 9.93 -18.04
CA GLU A 157 -16.70 11.15 -17.73
C GLU A 157 -16.22 11.23 -16.28
N LYS A 158 -16.87 10.49 -15.36
CA LYS A 158 -16.61 10.54 -13.93
C LYS A 158 -16.08 9.24 -13.35
N PHE A 159 -16.10 8.13 -14.13
CA PHE A 159 -15.77 6.82 -13.60
C PHE A 159 -14.84 6.03 -14.52
N SER A 160 -13.83 5.41 -13.94
CA SER A 160 -12.92 4.48 -14.60
C SER A 160 -12.79 3.17 -13.83
N MET A 161 -12.42 2.13 -14.56
CA MET A 161 -11.98 0.86 -13.99
C MET A 161 -10.59 0.50 -14.51
N GLY A 162 -9.89 -0.31 -13.74
CA GLY A 162 -8.57 -0.80 -14.06
C GLY A 162 -8.36 -2.23 -13.58
N VAL A 163 -7.53 -2.94 -14.30
CA VAL A 163 -7.04 -4.28 -13.95
C VAL A 163 -5.52 -4.27 -14.01
N ALA A 164 -4.87 -5.02 -13.15
CA ALA A 164 -3.44 -5.26 -13.24
C ALA A 164 -3.16 -6.75 -13.06
N LEU A 165 -2.13 -7.23 -13.75
CA LEU A 165 -1.59 -8.58 -13.59
C LEU A 165 -0.21 -8.45 -12.98
N ARG A 166 0.09 -9.31 -12.01
CA ARG A 166 1.33 -9.30 -11.24
C ARG A 166 2.01 -10.65 -11.29
N TYR A 167 3.28 -10.67 -11.64
CA TYR A 167 4.18 -11.80 -11.42
C TYR A 167 5.05 -11.51 -10.21
N ILE A 168 5.14 -12.48 -9.30
CA ILE A 168 5.85 -12.37 -8.03
C ILE A 168 6.92 -13.44 -7.99
N LEU A 169 8.13 -13.06 -7.61
CA LEU A 169 9.25 -13.94 -7.33
C LEU A 169 9.78 -13.62 -5.94
N SER A 170 9.90 -14.62 -5.09
CA SER A 170 10.51 -14.51 -3.77
C SER A 170 11.60 -15.55 -3.65
N ASP A 171 12.81 -15.13 -3.35
CA ASP A 171 13.96 -15.99 -3.09
C ASP A 171 14.49 -15.69 -1.69
N LEU A 172 14.26 -16.63 -0.77
CA LEU A 172 14.69 -16.49 0.63
C LEU A 172 16.11 -17.02 0.87
N GLY A 173 16.82 -17.40 -0.19
CA GLY A 173 18.17 -17.97 -0.12
C GLY A 173 18.14 -19.51 0.08
N ALA A 174 19.13 -20.19 -0.46
CA ALA A 174 19.24 -21.64 -0.36
C ALA A 174 19.44 -22.07 1.10
N ASN A 175 18.69 -23.07 1.54
CA ASN A 175 18.99 -23.75 2.79
C ASN A 175 20.29 -24.55 2.59
N THR A 176 21.39 -24.04 3.11
CA THR A 176 22.74 -24.60 2.93
C THR A 176 22.94 -25.96 3.56
N MET A 177 22.00 -26.39 4.39
CA MET A 177 22.04 -27.69 5.05
C MET A 177 21.34 -28.81 4.26
N ASN A 178 20.43 -28.49 3.34
CA ASN A 178 19.70 -29.45 2.51
C ASN A 178 19.66 -28.98 1.06
N VAL A 179 20.60 -29.44 0.25
CA VAL A 179 20.78 -29.11 -1.19
C VAL A 179 19.55 -29.40 -2.07
N ASN A 180 18.49 -30.01 -1.54
CA ASN A 180 17.30 -30.43 -2.29
C ASN A 180 16.06 -29.53 -2.03
N GLU A 181 16.15 -28.53 -1.17
CA GLU A 181 15.00 -27.66 -0.87
C GLU A 181 15.15 -26.31 -1.60
N SER A 182 14.23 -26.03 -2.52
CA SER A 182 14.16 -24.75 -3.21
C SER A 182 13.69 -23.68 -2.23
N SER A 183 14.47 -22.63 -2.06
CA SER A 183 14.11 -21.46 -1.28
C SER A 183 13.37 -20.39 -2.09
N SER A 184 13.30 -20.57 -3.42
CA SER A 184 12.61 -19.65 -4.32
C SER A 184 11.18 -20.12 -4.58
N ALA A 185 10.27 -19.16 -4.62
CA ALA A 185 8.87 -19.39 -4.92
C ALA A 185 8.35 -18.30 -5.86
N SER A 186 7.39 -18.65 -6.72
CA SER A 186 6.74 -17.72 -7.61
C SER A 186 5.22 -17.80 -7.50
N ALA A 187 4.55 -16.68 -7.78
CA ALA A 187 3.11 -16.61 -7.77
C ALA A 187 2.61 -15.59 -8.80
N PHE A 188 1.34 -15.78 -9.19
CA PHE A 188 0.62 -14.81 -10.00
C PHE A 188 -0.52 -14.21 -9.21
N ALA A 189 -0.77 -12.93 -9.42
CA ALA A 189 -1.88 -12.21 -8.83
C ALA A 189 -2.50 -11.23 -9.83
N ALA A 190 -3.73 -10.82 -9.51
CA ALA A 190 -4.44 -9.78 -10.25
C ALA A 190 -5.01 -8.75 -9.28
N ASP A 191 -5.10 -7.52 -9.76
CA ASP A 191 -5.77 -6.42 -9.06
C ASP A 191 -6.97 -5.96 -9.89
N LEU A 192 -8.05 -5.59 -9.19
CA LEU A 192 -9.24 -4.95 -9.76
C LEU A 192 -9.50 -3.64 -9.05
N SER A 193 -9.61 -2.57 -9.81
CA SER A 193 -9.75 -1.23 -9.26
C SER A 193 -10.81 -0.38 -9.94
N GLY A 194 -11.30 0.63 -9.23
CA GLY A 194 -12.21 1.62 -9.76
C GLY A 194 -11.98 2.98 -9.13
N TYR A 195 -12.21 4.02 -9.90
CA TYR A 195 -12.06 5.40 -9.48
C TYR A 195 -13.20 6.26 -10.02
N TYR A 196 -13.80 7.03 -9.13
CA TYR A 196 -14.84 7.99 -9.43
C TYR A 196 -14.37 9.38 -9.01
N THR A 197 -14.58 10.39 -9.86
CA THR A 197 -14.29 11.79 -9.52
C THR A 197 -15.38 12.71 -10.06
N THR A 198 -15.69 13.74 -9.28
CA THR A 198 -16.69 14.76 -9.64
C THR A 198 -16.27 16.11 -9.05
N PHE A 199 -16.80 17.19 -9.61
CA PHE A 199 -16.42 18.55 -9.29
C PHE A 199 -17.62 19.34 -8.75
N PRO A 200 -18.00 19.15 -7.47
CA PRO A 200 -19.10 19.89 -6.87
C PRO A 200 -18.71 21.34 -6.62
N VAL A 201 -19.62 22.27 -6.93
CA VAL A 201 -19.45 23.70 -6.59
C VAL A 201 -19.97 23.94 -5.17
N ILE A 202 -19.07 24.38 -4.28
CA ILE A 202 -19.41 24.72 -2.89
C ILE A 202 -19.14 26.21 -2.69
N GLY A 203 -20.20 26.97 -2.55
CA GLY A 203 -20.12 28.43 -2.49
C GLY A 203 -19.78 29.01 -3.86
N ARG A 204 -18.56 29.47 -4.06
CA ARG A 204 -18.03 30.00 -5.34
C ARG A 204 -16.89 29.15 -5.89
N ASN A 205 -16.49 28.12 -5.17
CA ASN A 205 -15.33 27.31 -5.48
C ASN A 205 -15.76 25.97 -6.07
N GLU A 206 -15.15 25.59 -7.17
CA GLU A 206 -15.23 24.24 -7.72
C GLU A 206 -14.26 23.36 -6.91
N CYS A 207 -14.83 22.42 -6.14
CA CYS A 207 -14.08 21.45 -5.37
C CYS A 207 -13.96 20.15 -6.16
N GLN A 208 -13.00 19.30 -5.81
CA GLN A 208 -12.95 17.95 -6.36
C GLN A 208 -13.29 16.93 -5.27
N TRP A 209 -14.19 16.02 -5.57
CA TRP A 209 -14.48 14.86 -4.71
C TRP A 209 -14.24 13.58 -5.47
N SER A 210 -13.45 12.70 -4.87
CA SER A 210 -13.06 11.44 -5.48
C SER A 210 -13.33 10.27 -4.54
N LEU A 211 -13.70 9.14 -5.13
CA LEU A 211 -13.84 7.84 -4.48
C LEU A 211 -13.00 6.82 -5.23
N GLY A 212 -12.37 5.92 -4.51
CA GLY A 212 -11.56 4.87 -5.10
C GLY A 212 -11.68 3.55 -4.36
N PHE A 213 -11.60 2.46 -5.11
CA PHE A 213 -11.40 1.13 -4.53
C PHE A 213 -10.32 0.38 -5.28
N ASN A 214 -9.64 -0.51 -4.58
CA ASN A 214 -8.69 -1.46 -5.16
C ASN A 214 -8.73 -2.76 -4.37
N VAL A 215 -9.00 -3.86 -5.08
CA VAL A 215 -8.82 -5.22 -4.55
C VAL A 215 -7.54 -5.74 -5.18
N SER A 216 -6.48 -5.82 -4.39
CA SER A 216 -5.13 -6.15 -4.87
C SER A 216 -4.68 -7.52 -4.40
N ASN A 217 -3.71 -8.10 -5.13
CA ASN A 217 -3.07 -9.38 -4.82
C ASN A 217 -4.03 -10.59 -4.77
N ILE A 218 -5.10 -10.58 -5.58
CA ILE A 218 -5.95 -11.75 -5.75
C ILE A 218 -5.15 -12.78 -6.56
N GLY A 219 -4.63 -13.82 -5.93
CA GLY A 219 -3.71 -14.72 -6.64
C GLY A 219 -3.55 -16.09 -6.00
N SER A 220 -2.62 -16.86 -6.57
CA SER A 220 -2.23 -18.14 -6.02
C SER A 220 -1.51 -17.99 -4.68
N LYS A 221 -1.48 -19.04 -3.88
CA LYS A 221 -0.55 -19.09 -2.74
C LYS A 221 0.88 -19.14 -3.26
N VAL A 222 1.80 -18.58 -2.49
CA VAL A 222 3.22 -18.78 -2.65
C VAL A 222 3.66 -19.98 -1.81
N SER A 223 4.48 -20.82 -2.37
CA SER A 223 4.95 -22.01 -1.65
C SER A 223 6.43 -22.20 -1.87
N TYR A 224 7.14 -22.37 -0.77
CA TYR A 224 8.54 -22.76 -0.72
C TYR A 224 8.63 -24.28 -0.50
N ASN A 225 9.80 -24.88 -0.59
CA ASN A 225 10.04 -26.30 -0.28
C ASN A 225 9.13 -27.29 -1.04
N GLY A 226 8.95 -27.06 -2.35
CA GLY A 226 8.21 -28.00 -3.20
C GLY A 226 6.71 -28.12 -2.92
N GLY A 227 6.12 -27.18 -2.22
CA GLY A 227 4.67 -27.14 -1.97
C GLY A 227 4.23 -27.47 -0.54
N ASN A 228 5.18 -27.77 0.34
CA ASN A 228 4.84 -28.25 1.69
C ASN A 228 4.35 -27.18 2.67
N ASP A 229 4.60 -25.90 2.40
CA ASP A 229 4.20 -24.81 3.30
C ASP A 229 3.62 -23.60 2.52
N PRO A 230 2.38 -23.73 2.01
CA PRO A 230 1.75 -22.69 1.22
C PRO A 230 1.33 -21.51 2.08
N ALA A 231 1.73 -20.29 1.68
CA ALA A 231 1.34 -19.04 2.31
C ALA A 231 0.43 -18.21 1.38
N TYR A 232 -0.60 -17.59 1.93
CA TYR A 232 -1.45 -16.67 1.19
C TYR A 232 -0.66 -15.43 0.77
N LEU A 233 -0.90 -14.92 -0.44
CA LEU A 233 -0.49 -13.57 -0.80
C LEU A 233 -1.27 -12.55 0.03
N PRO A 234 -0.72 -11.35 0.26
CA PRO A 234 -1.40 -10.29 1.02
C PRO A 234 -2.51 -9.64 0.20
N ALA A 235 -3.55 -10.41 -0.13
CA ALA A 235 -4.74 -9.87 -0.78
C ALA A 235 -5.38 -8.79 0.11
N ASN A 236 -5.70 -7.63 -0.48
CA ASN A 236 -6.17 -6.48 0.28
C ASN A 236 -7.29 -5.74 -0.44
N LEU A 237 -8.35 -5.43 0.28
CA LEU A 237 -9.39 -4.47 -0.13
C LEU A 237 -9.05 -3.10 0.42
N ARG A 238 -8.91 -2.13 -0.46
CA ARG A 238 -8.71 -0.72 -0.13
C ARG A 238 -9.89 0.09 -0.63
N LEU A 239 -10.47 0.90 0.24
CA LEU A 239 -11.54 1.85 -0.08
C LEU A 239 -11.09 3.22 0.37
N GLY A 240 -11.25 4.24 -0.48
CA GLY A 240 -10.81 5.59 -0.13
C GLY A 240 -11.72 6.68 -0.66
N THR A 241 -11.60 7.83 -0.03
CA THR A 241 -12.20 9.09 -0.48
C THR A 241 -11.21 10.24 -0.33
N ALA A 242 -11.25 11.18 -1.24
CA ALA A 242 -10.45 12.39 -1.19
C ALA A 242 -11.30 13.60 -1.56
N PHE A 243 -11.12 14.69 -0.83
CA PHE A 243 -11.78 15.95 -1.08
C PHE A 243 -10.77 17.08 -1.17
N THR A 244 -10.71 17.74 -2.33
CA THR A 244 -9.82 18.87 -2.59
C THR A 244 -10.59 20.18 -2.60
N PHE A 245 -10.15 21.11 -1.76
CA PHE A 245 -10.69 22.45 -1.61
C PHE A 245 -9.70 23.47 -2.17
N PRO A 246 -10.06 24.30 -3.14
CA PRO A 246 -9.30 25.50 -3.47
C PRO A 246 -9.54 26.55 -2.37
N LEU A 247 -8.50 26.82 -1.56
CA LEU A 247 -8.58 27.78 -0.45
C LEU A 247 -8.47 29.23 -0.94
N ALA A 248 -7.60 29.45 -1.90
CA ALA A 248 -7.35 30.74 -2.57
C ALA A 248 -6.68 30.46 -3.92
N ASP A 249 -6.39 31.51 -4.70
CA ASP A 249 -5.59 31.40 -5.92
C ASP A 249 -4.28 30.66 -5.60
N TYR A 250 -3.99 29.61 -6.37
CA TYR A 250 -2.81 28.75 -6.22
C TYR A 250 -2.73 27.89 -4.94
N ASN A 251 -3.74 27.91 -4.07
CA ASN A 251 -3.72 27.21 -2.78
C ASN A 251 -4.79 26.13 -2.74
N ASN A 252 -4.40 24.87 -2.69
CA ASN A 252 -5.29 23.73 -2.58
C ASN A 252 -5.03 22.94 -1.30
N LEU A 253 -6.10 22.50 -0.64
CA LEU A 253 -6.06 21.58 0.48
C LEU A 253 -6.84 20.33 0.12
N THR A 254 -6.16 19.19 0.12
CA THR A 254 -6.78 17.87 -0.05
C THR A 254 -6.82 17.15 1.30
N ILE A 255 -7.99 16.63 1.67
CA ILE A 255 -8.17 15.73 2.81
C ILE A 255 -8.58 14.37 2.27
N SER A 256 -7.91 13.33 2.71
CA SER A 256 -8.11 11.97 2.22
C SER A 256 -8.26 10.97 3.37
N LEU A 257 -9.09 9.95 3.14
CA LEU A 257 -9.36 8.87 4.08
C LEU A 257 -9.32 7.55 3.30
N ASP A 258 -8.58 6.58 3.80
CA ASP A 258 -8.59 5.20 3.28
C ASP A 258 -8.92 4.22 4.41
N ALA A 259 -9.68 3.18 4.07
CA ALA A 259 -9.90 2.00 4.90
C ALA A 259 -9.39 0.77 4.15
N ASN A 260 -8.58 -0.04 4.82
CA ASN A 260 -7.99 -1.23 4.22
C ASN A 260 -8.36 -2.46 5.04
N LYS A 261 -8.59 -3.57 4.35
CA LYS A 261 -8.82 -4.87 4.95
C LYS A 261 -8.04 -5.94 4.22
N MET A 262 -7.18 -6.65 4.94
CA MET A 262 -6.57 -7.88 4.43
C MET A 262 -7.64 -8.93 4.17
N LEU A 263 -7.68 -9.45 2.94
CA LEU A 263 -8.60 -10.49 2.49
C LEU A 263 -7.96 -11.88 2.63
N VAL A 264 -7.41 -12.15 3.80
CA VAL A 264 -6.72 -13.39 4.12
C VAL A 264 -7.30 -13.93 5.41
N PRO A 265 -7.65 -15.24 5.48
CA PRO A 265 -8.18 -15.84 6.69
C PRO A 265 -7.10 -15.92 7.76
N ALA A 266 -7.48 -15.70 9.01
CA ALA A 266 -6.56 -15.87 10.13
C ALA A 266 -6.05 -17.29 10.21
N LYS A 267 -4.76 -17.43 10.54
CA LYS A 267 -4.17 -18.74 10.83
C LYS A 267 -4.71 -19.23 12.18
N PRO A 268 -5.14 -20.52 12.30
CA PRO A 268 -5.51 -21.10 13.58
C PRO A 268 -4.40 -20.97 14.61
N ARG A 269 -4.73 -20.84 15.87
CA ARG A 269 -3.78 -20.79 17.00
C ARG A 269 -4.08 -21.93 17.95
N LEU A 270 -3.05 -22.49 18.56
CA LEU A 270 -3.22 -23.58 19.53
C LEU A 270 -4.14 -23.20 20.72
N GLU A 271 -4.10 -21.91 21.11
CA GLU A 271 -4.95 -21.34 22.17
C GLU A 271 -6.45 -21.42 21.85
N ASP A 272 -6.84 -21.42 20.55
CA ASP A 272 -8.23 -21.51 20.12
C ASP A 272 -8.82 -22.92 20.31
N PHE A 273 -7.98 -23.91 20.67
CA PHE A 273 -8.32 -25.34 20.84
C PHE A 273 -8.05 -25.87 22.25
N ASP A 274 -7.96 -24.98 23.26
CA ASP A 274 -7.70 -25.32 24.65
C ASP A 274 -6.46 -26.22 24.87
N GLY A 275 -5.48 -26.14 23.98
CA GLY A 275 -4.26 -26.92 24.00
C GLY A 275 -4.37 -28.32 23.36
N ASP A 276 -5.49 -28.65 22.71
CA ASP A 276 -5.63 -29.88 21.91
C ASP A 276 -4.81 -29.77 20.61
N ASN A 277 -3.62 -30.38 20.64
CA ASN A 277 -2.71 -30.38 19.49
C ASN A 277 -3.30 -31.06 18.25
N MET A 278 -4.11 -32.12 18.41
CA MET A 278 -4.69 -32.85 17.28
C MET A 278 -5.72 -31.99 16.56
N ALA A 279 -6.63 -31.39 17.30
CA ALA A 279 -7.62 -30.47 16.74
C ALA A 279 -6.97 -29.22 16.08
N TYR A 280 -5.90 -28.73 16.67
CA TYR A 280 -5.12 -27.62 16.07
C TYR A 280 -4.46 -28.02 14.75
N GLU A 281 -3.77 -29.17 14.67
CA GLU A 281 -3.13 -29.64 13.45
C GLU A 281 -4.16 -29.91 12.32
N ASP A 282 -5.30 -30.48 12.64
CA ASP A 282 -6.40 -30.68 11.69
C ASP A 282 -6.92 -29.33 11.16
N ALA A 283 -7.13 -28.35 12.02
CA ALA A 283 -7.56 -27.00 11.62
C ALA A 283 -6.49 -26.30 10.78
N LEU A 284 -5.22 -26.47 11.13
CA LEU A 284 -4.08 -25.91 10.38
C LEU A 284 -4.00 -26.52 8.98
N GLN A 285 -4.22 -27.83 8.85
CA GLN A 285 -4.25 -28.51 7.54
C GLN A 285 -5.41 -27.99 6.69
N VAL A 286 -6.60 -27.88 7.26
CA VAL A 286 -7.76 -27.27 6.57
C VAL A 286 -7.46 -25.85 6.10
N TRP A 287 -6.76 -25.05 6.91
CA TRP A 287 -6.34 -23.70 6.53
C TRP A 287 -5.31 -23.71 5.40
N LYS A 288 -4.36 -24.65 5.43
CA LYS A 288 -3.34 -24.83 4.37
C LYS A 288 -3.96 -25.28 3.04
N ASP A 289 -4.97 -26.14 3.08
CA ASP A 289 -5.60 -26.71 1.87
C ASP A 289 -6.65 -25.78 1.24
N LYS A 290 -7.12 -24.81 2.00
CA LYS A 290 -8.16 -23.86 1.54
C LYS A 290 -7.65 -23.01 0.38
N SER A 291 -8.43 -22.87 -0.70
CA SER A 291 -8.09 -22.05 -1.85
C SER A 291 -7.99 -20.55 -1.49
N SER A 292 -7.19 -19.79 -2.23
CA SER A 292 -7.06 -18.34 -2.01
C SER A 292 -8.41 -17.62 -2.12
N ILE A 293 -9.24 -18.00 -3.09
CA ILE A 293 -10.56 -17.37 -3.30
C ILE A 293 -11.50 -17.65 -2.11
N SER A 294 -11.55 -18.92 -1.64
CA SER A 294 -12.34 -19.26 -0.45
C SER A 294 -11.83 -18.50 0.78
N GLY A 295 -10.51 -18.37 0.93
CA GLY A 295 -9.89 -17.60 1.99
C GLY A 295 -10.29 -16.10 2.01
N ILE A 296 -10.48 -15.51 0.82
CA ILE A 296 -10.98 -14.13 0.69
C ILE A 296 -12.37 -14.00 1.35
N PHE A 297 -13.31 -14.90 1.03
CA PHE A 297 -14.65 -14.84 1.63
C PHE A 297 -14.64 -15.11 3.13
N ASP A 298 -13.84 -16.08 3.58
CA ASP A 298 -13.72 -16.40 5.01
C ASP A 298 -13.11 -15.26 5.82
N SER A 299 -12.27 -14.42 5.21
CA SER A 299 -11.69 -13.26 5.88
C SER A 299 -12.73 -12.25 6.39
N PHE A 300 -13.96 -12.29 5.84
CA PHE A 300 -15.06 -11.41 6.29
C PHE A 300 -15.77 -11.91 7.54
N SER A 301 -15.65 -13.18 7.89
CA SER A 301 -16.31 -13.78 9.06
C SER A 301 -15.52 -13.60 10.37
N ASP A 302 -14.20 -13.37 10.30
CA ASP A 302 -13.33 -13.33 11.46
C ASP A 302 -13.01 -11.89 11.90
N ASN A 303 -13.63 -11.47 13.02
CA ASN A 303 -13.35 -10.18 13.68
C ASN A 303 -13.19 -8.99 12.72
N PHE A 304 -14.11 -8.89 11.75
CA PHE A 304 -14.08 -7.97 10.62
C PHE A 304 -13.64 -6.54 11.01
N ALA A 305 -14.31 -5.96 12.01
CA ALA A 305 -14.06 -4.57 12.42
C ALA A 305 -12.67 -4.38 13.04
N LYS A 306 -12.16 -5.38 13.79
CA LYS A 306 -10.84 -5.32 14.43
C LYS A 306 -9.68 -5.45 13.45
N ARG A 307 -9.96 -5.91 12.22
CA ARG A 307 -8.97 -6.13 11.15
C ARG A 307 -8.94 -5.05 10.08
N ILE A 308 -9.77 -4.01 10.22
CA ILE A 308 -9.72 -2.86 9.32
C ILE A 308 -8.64 -1.90 9.83
N THR A 309 -7.80 -1.45 8.91
CA THR A 309 -6.85 -0.36 9.16
C THR A 309 -7.38 0.92 8.53
N TYR A 310 -7.09 2.04 9.17
CA TYR A 310 -7.55 3.35 8.73
C TYR A 310 -6.38 4.28 8.53
N SER A 311 -6.49 5.09 7.49
CA SER A 311 -5.55 6.15 7.19
C SER A 311 -6.29 7.46 7.00
N ILE A 312 -5.79 8.53 7.59
CA ILE A 312 -6.24 9.89 7.36
C ILE A 312 -5.04 10.74 6.96
N GLY A 313 -5.17 11.57 5.94
CA GLY A 313 -4.09 12.42 5.49
C GLY A 313 -4.58 13.73 4.91
N ALA A 314 -3.70 14.72 4.94
CA ALA A 314 -3.90 16.02 4.34
C ALA A 314 -2.68 16.40 3.49
N GLU A 315 -2.96 16.98 2.32
CA GLU A 315 -1.96 17.55 1.40
C GLU A 315 -2.32 19.02 1.15
N TYR A 316 -1.40 19.91 1.50
CA TYR A 316 -1.48 21.31 1.09
C TYR A 316 -0.55 21.52 -0.10
N ALA A 317 -1.10 22.08 -1.18
CA ALA A 317 -0.38 22.37 -2.42
C ALA A 317 -0.40 23.87 -2.70
N TYR A 318 0.77 24.46 -2.86
CA TYR A 318 0.95 25.83 -3.32
C TYR A 318 1.44 25.85 -4.78
N ASN A 319 0.65 26.47 -5.64
CA ASN A 319 0.91 26.60 -7.08
C ASN A 319 1.22 25.27 -7.81
N GLN A 320 0.74 24.14 -7.28
CA GLN A 320 1.12 22.79 -7.75
C GLN A 320 2.63 22.54 -7.81
N GLN A 321 3.41 23.35 -7.10
CA GLN A 321 4.88 23.29 -7.06
C GLN A 321 5.40 22.84 -5.69
N PHE A 322 4.84 23.39 -4.61
CA PHE A 322 5.24 23.04 -3.25
C PHE A 322 4.13 22.26 -2.56
N PHE A 323 4.49 21.15 -1.94
CA PHE A 323 3.57 20.28 -1.26
C PHE A 323 4.04 20.05 0.17
N VAL A 324 3.13 20.18 1.13
CA VAL A 324 3.33 19.78 2.52
C VAL A 324 2.25 18.77 2.89
N ARG A 325 2.64 17.68 3.53
CA ARG A 325 1.74 16.57 3.81
C ARG A 325 1.89 16.09 5.23
N GLY A 326 0.79 15.63 5.79
CA GLY A 326 0.76 14.96 7.06
C GLY A 326 -0.37 13.95 7.09
N GLY A 327 -0.19 12.89 7.85
CA GLY A 327 -1.23 11.87 7.99
C GLY A 327 -0.97 10.94 9.17
N TYR A 328 -1.96 10.10 9.43
CA TYR A 328 -1.93 9.13 10.50
C TYR A 328 -2.46 7.79 10.02
N TYR A 329 -1.73 6.73 10.34
CA TYR A 329 -2.12 5.34 10.11
C TYR A 329 -2.48 4.68 11.44
N TYR A 330 -3.61 4.00 11.44
CA TYR A 330 -4.12 3.28 12.58
C TYR A 330 -4.40 1.81 12.26
N GLU A 331 -3.83 0.92 13.05
CA GLU A 331 -4.14 -0.49 13.09
C GLU A 331 -4.44 -0.92 14.53
N SER A 332 -5.49 -1.72 14.71
CA SER A 332 -5.89 -2.18 16.03
C SER A 332 -4.81 -3.06 16.69
N LYS A 333 -4.81 -3.12 18.03
CA LYS A 333 -3.92 -4.01 18.77
C LYS A 333 -4.10 -5.48 18.41
N TYR A 334 -5.31 -5.85 18.04
CA TYR A 334 -5.66 -7.20 17.58
C TYR A 334 -4.93 -7.56 16.26
N ALA A 335 -4.86 -6.63 15.32
CA ALA A 335 -4.35 -6.88 13.97
C ALA A 335 -2.84 -6.71 13.82
N GLY A 336 -2.17 -5.99 14.73
CA GLY A 336 -0.72 -5.74 14.64
C GLY A 336 -0.23 -4.52 15.39
N ASN A 337 -1.14 -3.65 15.85
CA ASN A 337 -0.84 -2.44 16.63
C ASN A 337 0.11 -1.45 15.93
N ARG A 338 0.11 -1.41 14.60
CA ARG A 338 0.91 -0.43 13.86
C ARG A 338 0.19 0.90 13.85
N GLN A 339 0.78 1.89 14.49
CA GLN A 339 0.26 3.24 14.57
C GLN A 339 1.41 4.22 14.39
N TYR A 340 1.26 5.17 13.46
CA TYR A 340 2.32 6.13 13.18
C TYR A 340 1.79 7.39 12.49
N PHE A 341 2.52 8.47 12.68
CA PHE A 341 2.37 9.69 11.90
C PHE A 341 3.30 9.65 10.69
N GLY A 342 2.76 9.99 9.53
CA GLY A 342 3.51 10.32 8.33
C GLY A 342 3.60 11.82 8.17
N MET A 343 4.74 12.34 7.77
CA MET A 343 4.90 13.72 7.33
C MET A 343 5.83 13.77 6.11
N GLY A 344 5.63 14.76 5.26
CA GLY A 344 6.46 14.87 4.07
C GLY A 344 6.31 16.18 3.34
N ALA A 345 7.24 16.40 2.43
CA ALA A 345 7.25 17.54 1.55
C ALA A 345 7.54 17.10 0.11
N GLY A 346 7.02 17.87 -0.83
CA GLY A 346 7.26 17.67 -2.25
C GLY A 346 7.58 18.98 -2.95
N PHE A 347 8.38 18.89 -3.98
CA PHE A 347 8.68 19.99 -4.88
C PHE A 347 8.56 19.54 -6.32
N SER A 348 7.79 20.27 -7.12
CA SER A 348 7.59 20.02 -8.55
C SER A 348 8.10 21.21 -9.35
N LEU A 349 9.00 20.94 -10.27
CA LEU A 349 9.54 21.94 -11.19
C LEU A 349 9.44 21.42 -12.61
N ASN A 350 8.54 22.01 -13.40
CA ASN A 350 8.27 21.63 -14.78
C ASN A 350 8.00 20.12 -14.93
N VAL A 351 9.04 19.36 -15.26
CA VAL A 351 8.97 17.92 -15.58
C VAL A 351 9.39 17.02 -14.43
N ILE A 352 9.99 17.56 -13.39
CA ILE A 352 10.57 16.79 -12.29
C ILE A 352 9.79 17.08 -11.00
N LYS A 353 9.41 16.03 -10.29
CA LYS A 353 8.86 16.12 -8.94
C LYS A 353 9.70 15.28 -7.99
N ILE A 354 10.08 15.86 -6.87
CA ILE A 354 10.82 15.20 -5.80
C ILE A 354 9.94 15.22 -4.56
N ASP A 355 9.71 14.07 -3.98
CA ASP A 355 8.96 13.91 -2.74
C ASP A 355 9.84 13.20 -1.70
N ALA A 356 9.75 13.64 -0.45
CA ALA A 356 10.38 12.99 0.69
C ALA A 356 9.36 12.82 1.81
N SER A 357 9.44 11.69 2.53
CA SER A 357 8.59 11.44 3.69
C SER A 357 9.36 10.86 4.85
N TYR A 358 8.86 11.10 6.04
CA TYR A 358 9.37 10.61 7.29
C TYR A 358 8.25 10.04 8.14
N MET A 359 8.48 8.87 8.73
CA MET A 359 7.52 8.18 9.59
C MET A 359 7.95 8.28 11.04
N ILE A 360 6.99 8.56 11.93
CA ILE A 360 7.15 8.60 13.38
C ILE A 360 6.18 7.59 13.97
N ALA A 361 6.70 6.47 14.46
CA ALA A 361 5.88 5.46 15.11
C ALA A 361 5.44 5.95 16.51
N THR A 362 4.17 5.66 16.85
CA THR A 362 3.63 5.98 18.18
C THR A 362 3.86 4.85 19.18
N ALA A 363 4.05 3.61 18.69
CA ALA A 363 4.38 2.47 19.53
C ALA A 363 5.87 2.50 19.93
N GLN A 364 6.15 2.26 21.24
CA GLN A 364 7.52 2.17 21.73
C GLN A 364 8.26 1.01 21.03
N ASN A 365 9.52 1.26 20.66
CA ASN A 365 10.41 0.29 20.02
C ASN A 365 9.89 -0.28 18.67
N SER A 366 9.07 0.48 17.96
CA SER A 366 8.66 0.07 16.60
C SER A 366 9.87 0.03 15.67
N PRO A 367 10.14 -1.08 14.98
CA PRO A 367 11.23 -1.16 14.01
C PRO A 367 11.01 -0.30 12.78
N LEU A 368 9.76 0.14 12.53
CA LEU A 368 9.38 1.02 11.43
C LEU A 368 9.63 2.50 11.72
N ASP A 369 9.92 2.85 13.00
CA ASP A 369 10.15 4.24 13.38
C ASP A 369 11.35 4.85 12.64
N GLN A 370 11.23 6.13 12.26
CA GLN A 370 12.22 6.89 11.50
C GLN A 370 12.47 6.36 10.07
N THR A 371 11.48 5.69 9.48
CA THR A 371 11.58 5.28 8.06
C THR A 371 11.52 6.52 7.17
N LEU A 372 12.54 6.69 6.34
CA LEU A 372 12.62 7.71 5.28
C LEU A 372 12.20 7.09 3.95
N ARG A 373 11.52 7.86 3.11
CA ARG A 373 11.26 7.49 1.72
C ARG A 373 11.54 8.66 0.79
N PHE A 374 12.06 8.35 -0.37
CA PHE A 374 12.34 9.32 -1.43
C PHE A 374 11.67 8.84 -2.71
N THR A 375 11.04 9.77 -3.42
CA THR A 375 10.44 9.50 -4.72
C THR A 375 10.83 10.59 -5.69
N LEU A 376 11.33 10.18 -6.84
CA LEU A 376 11.63 11.03 -7.98
C LEU A 376 10.67 10.68 -9.11
N SER A 377 9.89 11.65 -9.58
CA SER A 377 8.92 11.45 -10.64
C SER A 377 9.19 12.39 -11.82
N PHE A 378 8.92 11.89 -13.02
CA PHE A 378 9.06 12.63 -14.27
C PHE A 378 7.75 12.69 -15.01
N ASP A 379 7.37 13.89 -15.43
CA ASP A 379 6.25 14.14 -16.33
C ASP A 379 6.77 14.20 -17.77
N MET A 380 6.33 13.25 -18.59
CA MET A 380 6.84 13.11 -19.96
C MET A 380 6.30 14.16 -20.93
N ASP A 381 5.13 14.75 -20.65
CA ASP A 381 4.59 15.82 -21.49
C ASP A 381 5.41 17.09 -21.35
N GLY A 382 5.84 17.40 -20.14
CA GLY A 382 6.76 18.51 -19.88
C GLY A 382 8.13 18.31 -20.55
N ILE A 383 8.63 17.07 -20.67
CA ILE A 383 9.88 16.76 -21.36
C ILE A 383 9.78 17.07 -22.86
N LYS A 384 8.65 16.75 -23.51
CA LYS A 384 8.46 17.10 -24.91
C LYS A 384 8.52 18.61 -25.15
N GLY A 385 7.85 19.38 -24.27
CA GLY A 385 7.94 20.85 -24.31
C GLY A 385 9.35 21.40 -24.15
N LEU A 386 10.19 20.80 -23.29
CA LEU A 386 11.60 21.17 -23.14
C LEU A 386 12.46 20.81 -24.34
N LEU A 387 12.14 19.75 -25.06
CA LEU A 387 12.87 19.28 -26.26
C LEU A 387 12.37 19.95 -27.55
N GLY A 388 11.38 20.85 -27.49
CA GLY A 388 10.81 21.54 -28.65
C GLY A 388 10.17 20.59 -29.68
N ARG A 389 9.67 19.46 -29.22
CA ARG A 389 8.92 18.49 -30.04
C ARG A 389 7.46 18.51 -29.60
N ASP A 390 6.62 19.16 -30.40
CA ASP A 390 5.16 19.14 -30.30
C ASP A 390 4.58 17.75 -30.65
#